data_d22bce9985fb2872d8ca426d0ad94bd4
#
_entry.id   d22bce9985fb2872d8ca426d0ad94bd4
#
_cell.length_a   1.000
_cell.length_b   1.000
_cell.length_c   1.000
_cell.angle_alpha   90.00
_cell.angle_beta   90.00
_cell.angle_gamma   90.00
#
_symmetry.space_group_name_H-M   'P 1'
#
loop_
_entity.id
_entity.type
_entity.pdbx_description
1 polymer ?
#
loop_
_entity_poly.entity_id
_entity_poly.type
_entity_poly.pdbx_seq_one_letter_code
_entity_poly.pdbx_strand_id
1 'polypeptide(L)'
;MIPTSLLVSIFSGMPVFHHGSVELAFLDEGLGAPIVLVHGFASSKEVNWVRPGWFATLQGAGRRVIAFDNRGHGGSSKLYDPADYHTTKMAADVAALLDHLQIERADVMGYSMGARIAAFLALEHPARLRSMVLGGLGMHLINGVGLPESIAEALEAPSLADVSDPQGRTFRVFADQTKSDHRALAACIRGSRQVITREQAASIETPTLVAVGTKDPIAGSAEELAAILPHAKALPIPGRDHMLAVGDKVFKAGVLEFLAANA
;
A
#
# COMPACT_ATOMS: atom_id res chain seq x y z
N MET A 1 33.33 31.25 -17.41
CA MET A 1 33.60 29.88 -16.97
C MET A 1 32.38 29.38 -16.23
N ILE A 2 31.62 28.52 -16.89
CA ILE A 2 30.43 27.88 -16.30
C ILE A 2 30.93 26.61 -15.60
N PRO A 3 30.54 26.33 -14.34
CA PRO A 3 31.02 25.14 -13.66
C PRO A 3 30.38 23.88 -14.27
N THR A 4 31.24 22.97 -14.71
CA THR A 4 30.99 21.67 -15.30
C THR A 4 30.63 20.64 -14.20
N SER A 5 29.40 20.66 -13.67
CA SER A 5 28.94 19.62 -12.76
C SER A 5 27.41 19.45 -12.74
N LEU A 6 26.81 19.21 -13.90
CA LEU A 6 25.42 18.73 -14.01
C LEU A 6 25.25 17.90 -15.30
N LEU A 7 26.11 16.90 -15.47
CA LEU A 7 25.84 15.74 -16.31
C LEU A 7 25.40 14.61 -15.38
N VAL A 8 24.18 14.70 -14.85
CA VAL A 8 23.53 13.55 -14.23
C VAL A 8 23.15 12.59 -15.35
N SER A 9 23.73 11.43 -15.29
CA SER A 9 23.59 10.26 -16.13
C SER A 9 22.12 10.00 -16.53
N ILE A 10 21.83 10.09 -17.84
CA ILE A 10 20.49 9.79 -18.44
C ILE A 10 20.32 8.27 -18.68
N PHE A 11 21.08 7.42 -18.00
CA PHE A 11 20.99 5.96 -18.05
C PHE A 11 21.02 5.38 -16.63
N SER A 12 20.06 5.73 -15.77
CA SER A 12 19.79 4.91 -14.59
C SER A 12 18.42 4.26 -14.76
N GLY A 13 18.40 2.92 -14.79
CA GLY A 13 17.18 2.15 -14.63
C GLY A 13 16.44 2.62 -13.37
N MET A 14 15.17 2.22 -13.23
CA MET A 14 14.37 2.54 -12.04
C MET A 14 15.19 2.22 -10.77
N PRO A 15 15.25 3.12 -9.77
CA PRO A 15 15.99 2.87 -8.55
C PRO A 15 15.43 1.64 -7.82
N VAL A 16 16.33 0.82 -7.29
CA VAL A 16 16.01 -0.39 -6.54
C VAL A 16 16.76 -0.42 -5.22
N PHE A 17 16.18 -1.07 -4.22
CA PHE A 17 16.88 -1.44 -2.99
C PHE A 17 16.73 -2.95 -2.74
N HIS A 18 17.55 -3.50 -1.86
CA HIS A 18 17.54 -4.91 -1.53
C HIS A 18 17.13 -5.13 -0.07
N HIS A 19 16.20 -6.08 0.14
CA HIS A 19 15.94 -6.64 1.46
C HIS A 19 16.19 -8.15 1.41
N GLY A 20 17.38 -8.55 1.92
CA GLY A 20 17.90 -9.89 1.71
C GLY A 20 18.13 -10.16 0.21
N SER A 21 17.54 -11.22 -0.32
CA SER A 21 17.59 -11.58 -1.75
C SER A 21 16.50 -10.91 -2.61
N VAL A 22 15.61 -10.13 -2.01
CA VAL A 22 14.49 -9.50 -2.73
C VAL A 22 14.92 -8.11 -3.20
N GLU A 23 14.84 -7.89 -4.51
CA GLU A 23 15.01 -6.57 -5.12
C GLU A 23 13.66 -5.86 -5.21
N LEU A 24 13.59 -4.61 -4.75
CA LEU A 24 12.37 -3.81 -4.64
C LEU A 24 12.56 -2.47 -5.35
N ALA A 25 11.75 -2.23 -6.38
CA ALA A 25 11.79 -1.01 -7.18
C ALA A 25 11.03 0.12 -6.50
N PHE A 26 11.60 1.33 -6.45
CA PHE A 26 10.98 2.46 -5.77
C PHE A 26 11.09 3.78 -6.55
N LEU A 27 10.33 4.78 -6.10
CA LEU A 27 10.42 6.19 -6.46
C LEU A 27 10.65 6.99 -5.18
N ASP A 28 11.43 8.05 -5.27
CA ASP A 28 11.73 8.96 -4.16
C ASP A 28 11.84 10.38 -4.73
N GLU A 29 10.86 11.21 -4.46
CA GLU A 29 10.73 12.52 -5.07
C GLU A 29 10.31 13.59 -4.06
N GLY A 30 10.76 14.83 -4.29
CA GLY A 30 10.44 15.97 -3.46
C GLY A 30 11.37 16.12 -2.25
N LEU A 31 11.05 17.08 -1.41
CA LEU A 31 11.80 17.44 -0.20
C LEU A 31 10.86 17.59 0.97
N GLY A 32 11.40 17.62 2.19
CA GLY A 32 10.63 17.81 3.43
C GLY A 32 10.33 16.52 4.17
N ALA A 33 9.28 16.52 4.97
CA ALA A 33 8.93 15.37 5.80
C ALA A 33 8.54 14.15 4.96
N PRO A 34 9.18 12.97 5.16
CA PRO A 34 8.95 11.81 4.31
C PRO A 34 7.59 11.16 4.56
N ILE A 35 6.98 10.71 3.46
CA ILE A 35 5.82 9.82 3.46
C ILE A 35 6.07 8.63 2.54
N VAL A 36 5.87 7.41 3.06
CA VAL A 36 5.97 6.17 2.29
C VAL A 36 4.57 5.71 1.87
N LEU A 37 4.42 5.40 0.58
CA LEU A 37 3.17 4.97 -0.05
C LEU A 37 3.25 3.48 -0.40
N VAL A 38 2.35 2.67 0.18
CA VAL A 38 2.30 1.21 0.02
C VAL A 38 1.04 0.81 -0.75
N HIS A 39 1.20 0.32 -1.97
CA HIS A 39 0.08 0.03 -2.88
C HIS A 39 -0.69 -1.24 -2.53
N GLY A 40 -1.89 -1.39 -3.10
CA GLY A 40 -2.77 -2.54 -2.94
C GLY A 40 -2.38 -3.75 -3.80
N PHE A 41 -3.09 -4.87 -3.59
CA PHE A 41 -2.92 -6.11 -4.34
C PHE A 41 -3.13 -5.89 -5.85
N ALA A 42 -2.35 -6.59 -6.66
CA ALA A 42 -2.35 -6.55 -8.14
C ALA A 42 -2.09 -5.17 -8.75
N SER A 43 -1.69 -4.18 -7.95
CA SER A 43 -1.37 -2.81 -8.36
C SER A 43 0.16 -2.59 -8.46
N SER A 44 0.58 -1.35 -8.58
CA SER A 44 1.97 -0.90 -8.52
C SER A 44 2.03 0.53 -7.97
N LYS A 45 3.24 1.02 -7.68
CA LYS A 45 3.45 2.42 -7.27
C LYS A 45 2.92 3.40 -8.30
N GLU A 46 3.05 3.09 -9.61
CA GLU A 46 2.52 3.93 -10.68
C GLU A 46 0.99 3.94 -10.71
N VAL A 47 0.38 2.76 -10.64
CA VAL A 47 -1.08 2.59 -10.76
C VAL A 47 -1.81 3.16 -9.56
N ASN A 48 -1.28 2.91 -8.37
CA ASN A 48 -1.95 3.30 -7.12
C ASN A 48 -1.68 4.76 -6.73
N TRP A 49 -0.50 5.32 -7.09
CA TRP A 49 -0.04 6.57 -6.53
C TRP A 49 0.28 7.65 -7.56
N VAL A 50 1.00 7.31 -8.65
CA VAL A 50 1.39 8.31 -9.66
C VAL A 50 0.19 8.70 -10.52
N ARG A 51 -0.50 7.74 -11.12
CA ARG A 51 -1.63 7.99 -12.02
C ARG A 51 -2.80 8.74 -11.35
N PRO A 52 -3.18 8.44 -10.10
CA PRO A 52 -4.19 9.22 -9.39
C PRO A 52 -3.70 10.60 -8.93
N GLY A 53 -2.43 10.94 -9.14
CA GLY A 53 -1.86 12.25 -8.83
C GLY A 53 -1.50 12.46 -7.35
N TRP A 54 -1.22 11.40 -6.59
CA TRP A 54 -0.81 11.50 -5.20
C TRP A 54 0.56 12.15 -5.03
N PHE A 55 1.53 11.87 -5.93
CA PHE A 55 2.84 12.51 -5.91
C PHE A 55 2.71 14.04 -5.99
N ALA A 56 2.00 14.56 -7.01
CA ALA A 56 1.78 15.99 -7.14
C ALA A 56 1.02 16.58 -5.94
N THR A 57 0.03 15.87 -5.39
CA THR A 57 -0.75 16.30 -4.23
C THR A 57 0.12 16.46 -2.99
N LEU A 58 0.95 15.47 -2.68
CA LEU A 58 1.80 15.45 -1.47
C LEU A 58 3.02 16.35 -1.62
N GLN A 59 3.65 16.40 -2.80
CA GLN A 59 4.75 17.34 -3.09
C GLN A 59 4.28 18.80 -2.99
N GLY A 60 3.05 19.09 -3.49
CA GLY A 60 2.44 20.41 -3.34
C GLY A 60 2.20 20.81 -1.88
N ALA A 61 2.15 19.84 -0.96
CA ALA A 61 2.09 20.04 0.48
C ALA A 61 3.47 20.00 1.18
N GLY A 62 4.57 20.07 0.40
CA GLY A 62 5.93 20.12 0.93
C GLY A 62 6.44 18.78 1.48
N ARG A 63 5.97 17.64 0.93
CA ARG A 63 6.37 16.30 1.39
C ARG A 63 7.42 15.67 0.45
N ARG A 64 8.37 14.93 1.01
CA ARG A 64 9.17 13.95 0.28
C ARG A 64 8.34 12.69 0.12
N VAL A 65 8.04 12.31 -1.12
CA VAL A 65 7.11 11.22 -1.45
C VAL A 65 7.90 10.01 -1.93
N ILE A 66 7.75 8.90 -1.22
CA ILE A 66 8.44 7.65 -1.48
C ILE A 66 7.37 6.59 -1.77
N ALA A 67 7.49 5.88 -2.88
CA ALA A 67 6.60 4.75 -3.19
C ALA A 67 7.43 3.60 -3.75
N PHE A 68 7.09 2.37 -3.41
CA PHE A 68 7.78 1.20 -3.94
C PHE A 68 6.78 0.16 -4.44
N ASP A 69 7.24 -0.73 -5.29
CA ASP A 69 6.48 -1.91 -5.67
C ASP A 69 6.69 -3.00 -4.63
N ASN A 70 5.61 -3.48 -4.03
CA ASN A 70 5.66 -4.62 -3.13
C ASN A 70 6.28 -5.84 -3.84
N ARG A 71 6.91 -6.74 -3.08
CA ARG A 71 7.36 -8.02 -3.63
C ARG A 71 6.25 -8.69 -4.45
N GLY A 72 6.61 -9.31 -5.58
CA GLY A 72 5.66 -9.92 -6.52
C GLY A 72 4.99 -8.93 -7.49
N HIS A 73 5.13 -7.61 -7.31
CA HIS A 73 4.42 -6.59 -8.08
C HIS A 73 5.37 -5.71 -8.90
N GLY A 74 4.81 -5.02 -9.89
CA GLY A 74 5.49 -3.99 -10.68
C GLY A 74 6.91 -4.37 -11.11
N GLY A 75 7.89 -3.52 -10.81
CA GLY A 75 9.32 -3.74 -11.11
C GLY A 75 10.07 -4.56 -10.07
N SER A 76 9.44 -4.99 -8.97
CA SER A 76 10.08 -5.77 -7.91
C SER A 76 10.17 -7.27 -8.23
N SER A 77 11.04 -7.99 -7.50
CA SER A 77 11.25 -9.44 -7.62
C SER A 77 9.94 -10.21 -7.61
N LYS A 78 9.81 -11.18 -8.51
CA LYS A 78 8.67 -12.11 -8.57
C LYS A 78 9.00 -13.36 -7.77
N LEU A 79 8.22 -13.63 -6.73
CA LEU A 79 8.36 -14.77 -5.85
C LEU A 79 7.14 -15.68 -6.01
N TYR A 80 7.32 -16.99 -5.87
CA TYR A 80 6.27 -17.95 -6.19
C TYR A 80 5.87 -18.85 -5.02
N ASP A 81 6.54 -18.69 -3.87
CA ASP A 81 6.15 -19.32 -2.62
C ASP A 81 5.25 -18.39 -1.81
N PRO A 82 4.01 -18.79 -1.44
CA PRO A 82 3.15 -18.02 -0.57
C PRO A 82 3.81 -17.59 0.74
N ALA A 83 4.72 -18.39 1.29
CA ALA A 83 5.45 -18.06 2.52
C ALA A 83 6.31 -16.80 2.41
N ASP A 84 6.67 -16.39 1.19
CA ASP A 84 7.42 -15.15 0.96
C ASP A 84 6.56 -13.89 1.09
N TYR A 85 5.23 -14.02 1.10
CA TYR A 85 4.28 -12.92 1.13
C TYR A 85 3.62 -12.70 2.48
N HIS A 86 4.11 -13.38 3.55
CA HIS A 86 3.57 -13.12 4.88
C HIS A 86 3.62 -11.63 5.20
N THR A 87 2.54 -11.06 5.74
CA THR A 87 2.39 -9.60 5.90
C THR A 87 3.51 -8.99 6.74
N THR A 88 4.07 -9.72 7.73
CA THR A 88 5.23 -9.26 8.51
C THR A 88 6.48 -9.08 7.63
N LYS A 89 6.72 -10.00 6.68
CA LYS A 89 7.84 -9.85 5.73
C LYS A 89 7.66 -8.62 4.84
N MET A 90 6.41 -8.37 4.39
CA MET A 90 6.10 -7.19 3.58
C MET A 90 6.19 -5.89 4.40
N ALA A 91 5.84 -5.92 5.67
CA ALA A 91 6.06 -4.81 6.61
C ALA A 91 7.56 -4.55 6.83
N ALA A 92 8.36 -5.60 6.96
CA ALA A 92 9.81 -5.48 7.05
C ALA A 92 10.45 -4.89 5.78
N ASP A 93 9.85 -5.07 4.59
CA ASP A 93 10.30 -4.37 3.37
C ASP A 93 10.19 -2.85 3.50
N VAL A 94 9.12 -2.35 4.13
CA VAL A 94 8.95 -0.92 4.38
C VAL A 94 10.04 -0.41 5.34
N ALA A 95 10.31 -1.15 6.41
CA ALA A 95 11.39 -0.80 7.34
C ALA A 95 12.76 -0.79 6.66
N ALA A 96 13.04 -1.80 5.81
CA ALA A 96 14.27 -1.88 5.03
C ALA A 96 14.43 -0.72 4.02
N LEU A 97 13.32 -0.26 3.41
CA LEU A 97 13.33 0.92 2.56
C LEU A 97 13.71 2.18 3.35
N LEU A 98 13.15 2.36 4.54
CA LEU A 98 13.51 3.47 5.41
C LEU A 98 14.99 3.42 5.81
N ASP A 99 15.54 2.24 6.11
CA ASP A 99 16.97 2.05 6.41
C ASP A 99 17.84 2.39 5.20
N HIS A 100 17.48 1.88 4.02
CA HIS A 100 18.18 2.17 2.76
C HIS A 100 18.26 3.68 2.48
N LEU A 101 17.18 4.41 2.75
CA LEU A 101 17.09 5.86 2.55
C LEU A 101 17.59 6.68 3.74
N GLN A 102 18.10 6.03 4.80
CA GLN A 102 18.56 6.66 6.05
C GLN A 102 17.47 7.53 6.70
N ILE A 103 16.22 7.08 6.64
CA ILE A 103 15.06 7.74 7.24
C ILE A 103 14.75 7.03 8.56
N GLU A 104 14.89 7.74 9.66
CA GLU A 104 14.58 7.19 10.98
C GLU A 104 13.07 6.95 11.13
N ARG A 105 12.24 7.92 10.71
CA ARG A 105 10.80 7.91 10.91
C ARG A 105 10.06 8.60 9.78
N ALA A 106 8.93 8.03 9.32
CA ALA A 106 8.12 8.58 8.24
C ALA A 106 6.62 8.49 8.55
N ASP A 107 5.80 9.24 7.82
CA ASP A 107 4.39 8.92 7.67
C ASP A 107 4.25 7.75 6.69
N VAL A 108 3.27 6.88 6.91
CA VAL A 108 3.04 5.72 6.03
C VAL A 108 1.59 5.70 5.60
N MET A 109 1.35 5.71 4.29
CA MET A 109 0.01 5.56 3.73
C MET A 109 -0.06 4.27 2.92
N GLY A 110 -0.91 3.35 3.34
CA GLY A 110 -1.21 2.12 2.62
C GLY A 110 -2.62 2.11 2.05
N TYR A 111 -2.82 1.40 0.93
CA TYR A 111 -4.14 1.17 0.35
C TYR A 111 -4.44 -0.33 0.28
N SER A 112 -5.60 -0.78 0.80
CA SER A 112 -6.04 -2.18 0.77
C SER A 112 -5.00 -3.12 1.38
N MET A 113 -4.36 -4.00 0.61
CA MET A 113 -3.22 -4.82 1.06
C MET A 113 -2.11 -3.95 1.66
N GLY A 114 -1.81 -2.80 1.05
CA GLY A 114 -0.82 -1.85 1.57
C GLY A 114 -1.20 -1.27 2.93
N ALA A 115 -2.50 -1.06 3.20
CA ALA A 115 -2.99 -0.64 4.51
C ALA A 115 -2.79 -1.74 5.56
N ARG A 116 -3.01 -3.01 5.20
CA ARG A 116 -2.68 -4.15 6.06
C ARG A 116 -1.18 -4.20 6.39
N ILE A 117 -0.33 -4.01 5.39
CA ILE A 117 1.14 -3.94 5.57
C ILE A 117 1.51 -2.80 6.53
N ALA A 118 0.90 -1.63 6.37
CA ALA A 118 1.14 -0.49 7.28
C ALA A 118 0.71 -0.78 8.72
N ALA A 119 -0.41 -1.47 8.94
CA ALA A 119 -0.86 -1.87 10.28
C ALA A 119 0.12 -2.87 10.93
N PHE A 120 0.64 -3.84 10.16
CA PHE A 120 1.68 -4.76 10.65
C PHE A 120 2.99 -4.04 10.94
N LEU A 121 3.37 -3.06 10.13
CA LEU A 121 4.54 -2.21 10.41
C LEU A 121 4.37 -1.44 11.72
N ALA A 122 3.17 -0.93 12.00
CA ALA A 122 2.89 -0.23 13.26
C ALA A 122 2.98 -1.15 14.49
N LEU A 123 2.67 -2.44 14.34
CA LEU A 123 2.82 -3.42 15.42
C LEU A 123 4.27 -3.83 15.64
N GLU A 124 5.03 -4.06 14.57
CA GLU A 124 6.38 -4.62 14.64
C GLU A 124 7.48 -3.55 14.77
N HIS A 125 7.25 -2.38 14.20
CA HIS A 125 8.21 -1.28 14.14
C HIS A 125 7.57 0.08 14.48
N PRO A 126 6.86 0.24 15.60
CA PRO A 126 6.09 1.46 15.92
C PRO A 126 6.94 2.72 15.91
N ALA A 127 8.21 2.64 16.30
CA ALA A 127 9.14 3.77 16.30
C ALA A 127 9.44 4.34 14.90
N ARG A 128 9.17 3.57 13.82
CA ARG A 128 9.42 3.99 12.44
C ARG A 128 8.28 4.82 11.85
N LEU A 129 7.12 4.89 12.51
CA LEU A 129 5.95 5.63 12.05
C LEU A 129 5.74 6.92 12.85
N ARG A 130 5.53 8.04 12.15
CA ARG A 130 5.04 9.28 12.73
C ARG A 130 3.51 9.27 12.77
N SER A 131 2.91 8.91 11.66
CA SER A 131 1.47 8.71 11.52
C SER A 131 1.18 7.65 10.46
N MET A 132 -0.04 7.13 10.43
CA MET A 132 -0.47 6.08 9.51
C MET A 132 -1.79 6.44 8.83
N VAL A 133 -1.91 6.14 7.54
CA VAL A 133 -3.18 6.20 6.80
C VAL A 133 -3.53 4.82 6.28
N LEU A 134 -4.68 4.31 6.69
CA LEU A 134 -5.27 3.04 6.23
C LEU A 134 -6.36 3.37 5.21
N GLY A 135 -6.02 3.36 3.92
CA GLY A 135 -6.97 3.58 2.82
C GLY A 135 -7.56 2.27 2.32
N GLY A 136 -8.88 2.22 2.08
CA GLY A 136 -9.55 1.03 1.54
C GLY A 136 -9.44 -0.22 2.43
N LEU A 137 -9.24 -0.04 3.74
CA LEU A 137 -9.24 -1.12 4.72
C LEU A 137 -9.73 -0.60 6.07
N GLY A 138 -10.90 -1.06 6.47
CA GLY A 138 -11.53 -0.81 7.75
C GLY A 138 -11.57 -2.06 8.61
N MET A 139 -12.73 -2.41 9.14
CA MET A 139 -12.91 -3.51 10.10
C MET A 139 -12.47 -4.88 9.58
N HIS A 140 -12.34 -5.06 8.26
CA HIS A 140 -11.81 -6.29 7.67
C HIS A 140 -10.29 -6.49 7.90
N LEU A 141 -9.60 -5.53 8.48
CA LEU A 141 -8.27 -5.74 9.06
C LEU A 141 -8.29 -6.78 10.20
N ILE A 142 -9.40 -6.82 10.97
CA ILE A 142 -9.61 -7.71 12.12
C ILE A 142 -10.48 -8.91 11.73
N ASN A 143 -11.60 -8.69 11.04
CA ASN A 143 -12.59 -9.74 10.75
C ASN A 143 -12.14 -10.73 9.67
N GLY A 144 -11.08 -10.43 8.93
CA GLY A 144 -10.48 -11.36 7.99
C GLY A 144 -11.28 -11.57 6.70
N VAL A 145 -12.22 -10.72 6.35
CA VAL A 145 -12.86 -10.75 5.04
C VAL A 145 -11.85 -10.25 4.01
N GLY A 146 -10.93 -11.12 3.69
CA GLY A 146 -9.93 -10.87 2.66
C GLY A 146 -10.48 -11.19 1.28
N LEU A 147 -9.62 -10.98 0.31
CA LEU A 147 -9.86 -11.46 -1.05
C LEU A 147 -9.92 -13.00 -1.03
N PRO A 148 -10.96 -13.63 -1.60
CA PRO A 148 -11.14 -15.08 -1.52
C PRO A 148 -10.06 -15.87 -2.31
N GLU A 149 -9.88 -17.15 -1.95
CA GLU A 149 -8.97 -18.07 -2.63
C GLU A 149 -9.27 -18.16 -4.14
N SER A 150 -10.54 -18.02 -4.53
CA SER A 150 -10.98 -18.01 -5.94
C SER A 150 -10.27 -16.95 -6.80
N ILE A 151 -9.71 -15.89 -6.18
CA ILE A 151 -8.87 -14.92 -6.90
C ILE A 151 -7.55 -15.56 -7.33
N ALA A 152 -6.91 -16.35 -6.46
CA ALA A 152 -5.69 -17.07 -6.81
C ALA A 152 -5.96 -18.06 -7.95
N GLU A 153 -7.05 -18.82 -7.85
CA GLU A 153 -7.49 -19.75 -8.89
C GLU A 153 -7.77 -19.02 -10.22
N ALA A 154 -8.41 -17.87 -10.17
CA ALA A 154 -8.67 -17.05 -11.36
C ALA A 154 -7.39 -16.53 -12.03
N LEU A 155 -6.37 -16.18 -11.25
CA LEU A 155 -5.07 -15.75 -11.76
C LEU A 155 -4.30 -16.91 -12.41
N GLU A 156 -4.45 -18.14 -11.90
CA GLU A 156 -3.81 -19.35 -12.42
C GLU A 156 -4.60 -20.01 -13.56
N ALA A 157 -5.84 -19.61 -13.79
CA ALA A 157 -6.67 -20.16 -14.87
C ALA A 157 -6.00 -19.98 -16.23
N PRO A 158 -6.10 -20.98 -17.16
CA PRO A 158 -5.48 -20.91 -18.48
C PRO A 158 -5.93 -19.68 -19.30
N SER A 159 -7.20 -19.31 -19.19
CA SER A 159 -7.75 -18.14 -19.86
C SER A 159 -8.80 -17.42 -19.01
N LEU A 160 -9.12 -16.17 -19.37
CA LEU A 160 -10.21 -15.41 -18.72
C LEU A 160 -11.59 -16.09 -18.92
N ALA A 161 -11.77 -16.89 -19.97
CA ALA A 161 -13.01 -17.61 -20.22
C ALA A 161 -13.26 -18.74 -19.21
N ASP A 162 -12.20 -19.28 -18.60
CA ASP A 162 -12.26 -20.35 -17.61
C ASP A 162 -12.55 -19.82 -16.18
N VAL A 163 -12.62 -18.51 -16.01
CA VAL A 163 -12.89 -17.87 -14.71
C VAL A 163 -14.38 -17.63 -14.53
N SER A 164 -15.01 -18.37 -13.63
CA SER A 164 -16.45 -18.28 -13.32
C SER A 164 -16.77 -17.30 -12.18
N ASP A 165 -15.85 -17.15 -11.20
CA ASP A 165 -16.04 -16.24 -10.07
C ASP A 165 -15.96 -14.78 -10.51
N PRO A 166 -17.00 -13.94 -10.26
CA PRO A 166 -17.02 -12.53 -10.70
C PRO A 166 -15.90 -11.68 -10.08
N GLN A 167 -15.55 -11.94 -8.83
CA GLN A 167 -14.48 -11.19 -8.15
C GLN A 167 -13.11 -11.63 -8.68
N GLY A 168 -12.89 -12.92 -8.81
CA GLY A 168 -11.68 -13.48 -9.45
C GLY A 168 -11.51 -12.93 -10.87
N ARG A 169 -12.60 -12.88 -11.66
CA ARG A 169 -12.58 -12.28 -13.00
C ARG A 169 -12.16 -10.82 -12.99
N THR A 170 -12.66 -10.03 -12.06
CA THR A 170 -12.29 -8.62 -11.93
C THR A 170 -10.79 -8.45 -11.66
N PHE A 171 -10.24 -9.21 -10.72
CA PHE A 171 -8.80 -9.17 -10.41
C PHE A 171 -7.94 -9.73 -11.54
N ARG A 172 -8.40 -10.76 -12.25
CA ARG A 172 -7.70 -11.28 -13.42
C ARG A 172 -7.62 -10.24 -14.53
N VAL A 173 -8.72 -9.59 -14.87
CA VAL A 173 -8.74 -8.49 -15.87
C VAL A 173 -7.80 -7.36 -15.44
N PHE A 174 -7.81 -6.99 -14.17
CA PHE A 174 -6.92 -5.96 -13.65
C PHE A 174 -5.44 -6.37 -13.74
N ALA A 175 -5.11 -7.61 -13.40
CA ALA A 175 -3.76 -8.16 -13.53
C ALA A 175 -3.28 -8.20 -15.00
N ASP A 176 -4.17 -8.58 -15.93
CA ASP A 176 -3.88 -8.56 -17.37
C ASP A 176 -3.59 -7.12 -17.86
N GLN A 177 -4.39 -6.14 -17.44
CA GLN A 177 -4.22 -4.72 -17.81
C GLN A 177 -2.93 -4.11 -17.24
N THR A 178 -2.54 -4.51 -16.04
CA THR A 178 -1.30 -4.08 -15.39
C THR A 178 -0.08 -4.89 -15.82
N LYS A 179 -0.26 -5.91 -16.66
CA LYS A 179 0.78 -6.85 -17.11
C LYS A 179 1.52 -7.50 -15.93
N SER A 180 0.77 -7.81 -14.89
CA SER A 180 1.30 -8.44 -13.69
C SER A 180 1.63 -9.92 -13.91
N ASP A 181 2.61 -10.44 -13.16
CA ASP A 181 2.88 -11.87 -13.09
C ASP A 181 1.79 -12.59 -12.29
N HIS A 182 0.94 -13.33 -12.96
CA HIS A 182 -0.22 -13.99 -12.35
C HIS A 182 0.17 -15.02 -11.29
N ARG A 183 1.29 -15.76 -11.50
CA ARG A 183 1.77 -16.76 -10.54
C ARG A 183 2.28 -16.09 -9.26
N ALA A 184 3.01 -14.98 -9.40
CA ALA A 184 3.47 -14.21 -8.26
C ALA A 184 2.29 -13.59 -7.50
N LEU A 185 1.26 -13.09 -8.21
CA LEU A 185 0.04 -12.58 -7.57
C LEU A 185 -0.76 -13.69 -6.87
N ALA A 186 -0.87 -14.89 -7.48
CA ALA A 186 -1.53 -16.03 -6.84
C ALA A 186 -0.82 -16.45 -5.55
N ALA A 187 0.51 -16.51 -5.56
CA ALA A 187 1.30 -16.75 -4.36
C ALA A 187 1.10 -15.64 -3.31
N CYS A 188 1.06 -14.37 -3.76
CA CYS A 188 0.84 -13.23 -2.87
C CYS A 188 -0.51 -13.29 -2.17
N ILE A 189 -1.62 -13.55 -2.90
CA ILE A 189 -2.95 -13.55 -2.28
C ILE A 189 -3.11 -14.70 -1.29
N ARG A 190 -2.44 -15.84 -1.51
CA ARG A 190 -2.40 -16.94 -0.56
C ARG A 190 -1.56 -16.63 0.68
N GLY A 191 -0.47 -15.89 0.51
CA GLY A 191 0.50 -15.60 1.58
C GLY A 191 0.19 -14.37 2.44
N SER A 192 -0.59 -13.39 1.96
CA SER A 192 -0.74 -12.06 2.57
C SER A 192 -2.12 -11.83 3.23
N ARG A 193 -2.74 -12.89 3.80
CA ARG A 193 -4.10 -12.84 4.36
C ARG A 193 -4.17 -12.72 5.88
N GLN A 194 -3.05 -12.43 6.54
CA GLN A 194 -3.01 -12.30 8.00
C GLN A 194 -3.91 -11.15 8.47
N VAL A 195 -4.59 -11.38 9.56
CA VAL A 195 -5.39 -10.39 10.30
C VAL A 195 -4.68 -10.04 11.60
N ILE A 196 -5.05 -8.92 12.18
CA ILE A 196 -4.66 -8.58 13.55
C ILE A 196 -5.82 -8.83 14.50
N THR A 197 -5.54 -9.10 15.77
CA THR A 197 -6.59 -9.21 16.78
C THR A 197 -7.09 -7.81 17.18
N ARG A 198 -8.25 -7.78 17.87
CA ARG A 198 -8.78 -6.52 18.43
C ARG A 198 -7.80 -5.92 19.46
N GLU A 199 -7.15 -6.76 20.24
CA GLU A 199 -6.15 -6.36 21.25
C GLU A 199 -4.90 -5.78 20.57
N GLN A 200 -4.43 -6.39 19.49
CA GLN A 200 -3.34 -5.85 18.69
C GLN A 200 -3.72 -4.50 18.08
N ALA A 201 -4.92 -4.37 17.52
CA ALA A 201 -5.39 -3.07 17.00
C ALA A 201 -5.42 -2.02 18.13
N ALA A 202 -5.97 -2.37 19.31
CA ALA A 202 -6.03 -1.47 20.46
C ALA A 202 -4.65 -1.09 21.04
N SER A 203 -3.59 -1.81 20.69
CA SER A 203 -2.21 -1.48 21.10
C SER A 203 -1.45 -0.58 20.15
N ILE A 204 -2.03 -0.22 18.98
CA ILE A 204 -1.40 0.67 18.01
C ILE A 204 -1.58 2.13 18.46
N GLU A 205 -0.54 2.70 19.04
CA GLU A 205 -0.53 4.10 19.51
C GLU A 205 -0.23 5.12 18.40
N THR A 206 0.12 4.66 17.19
CA THR A 206 0.41 5.53 16.06
C THR A 206 -0.85 6.30 15.65
N PRO A 207 -0.81 7.67 15.54
CA PRO A 207 -1.91 8.45 15.00
C PRO A 207 -2.36 7.90 13.65
N THR A 208 -3.65 7.59 13.50
CA THR A 208 -4.17 6.85 12.34
C THR A 208 -5.37 7.53 11.70
N LEU A 209 -5.39 7.60 10.37
CA LEU A 209 -6.57 7.92 9.56
C LEU A 209 -7.06 6.64 8.88
N VAL A 210 -8.32 6.26 9.12
CA VAL A 210 -8.97 5.13 8.44
C VAL A 210 -9.92 5.68 7.38
N ALA A 211 -9.59 5.52 6.10
CA ALA A 211 -10.34 6.11 4.98
C ALA A 211 -10.95 5.03 4.08
N VAL A 212 -12.28 4.96 4.01
CA VAL A 212 -13.00 3.92 3.25
C VAL A 212 -14.13 4.53 2.44
N GLY A 213 -14.31 4.05 1.22
CA GLY A 213 -15.44 4.41 0.37
C GLY A 213 -16.77 3.92 0.95
N THR A 214 -17.80 4.76 0.98
CA THR A 214 -19.12 4.37 1.54
C THR A 214 -19.85 3.28 0.75
N LYS A 215 -19.33 2.92 -0.43
CA LYS A 215 -19.81 1.80 -1.26
C LYS A 215 -18.75 0.71 -1.44
N ASP A 216 -17.72 0.70 -0.60
CA ASP A 216 -16.65 -0.29 -0.65
C ASP A 216 -17.11 -1.62 0.00
N PRO A 217 -17.28 -2.72 -0.78
CA PRO A 217 -17.72 -4.00 -0.25
C PRO A 217 -16.58 -4.83 0.35
N ILE A 218 -15.32 -4.35 0.25
CA ILE A 218 -14.12 -5.13 0.57
C ILE A 218 -13.51 -4.70 1.91
N ALA A 219 -13.62 -3.42 2.26
CA ALA A 219 -12.85 -2.84 3.36
C ALA A 219 -13.46 -3.10 4.75
N GLY A 220 -14.77 -3.21 4.87
CA GLY A 220 -15.48 -3.12 6.15
C GLY A 220 -15.54 -1.68 6.69
N SER A 221 -16.16 -1.48 7.85
CA SER A 221 -16.41 -0.14 8.42
C SER A 221 -15.10 0.55 8.85
N ALA A 222 -14.92 1.79 8.42
CA ALA A 222 -13.86 2.67 8.88
C ALA A 222 -14.09 3.13 10.32
N GLU A 223 -15.35 3.44 10.65
CA GLU A 223 -15.76 3.93 11.96
C GLU A 223 -15.56 2.88 13.05
N GLU A 224 -15.92 1.61 12.77
CA GLU A 224 -15.71 0.52 13.73
C GLU A 224 -14.23 0.26 13.99
N LEU A 225 -13.36 0.30 12.97
CA LEU A 225 -11.93 0.14 13.16
C LEU A 225 -11.35 1.35 13.91
N ALA A 226 -11.72 2.57 13.52
CA ALA A 226 -11.25 3.78 14.19
C ALA A 226 -11.67 3.86 15.66
N ALA A 227 -12.80 3.25 16.04
CA ALA A 227 -13.24 3.17 17.43
C ALA A 227 -12.40 2.20 18.30
N ILE A 228 -11.62 1.32 17.68
CA ILE A 228 -10.72 0.37 18.36
C ILE A 228 -9.32 0.95 18.52
N LEU A 229 -8.82 1.64 17.51
CA LEU A 229 -7.50 2.26 17.49
C LEU A 229 -7.48 3.49 18.40
N PRO A 230 -6.55 3.63 19.38
CA PRO A 230 -6.58 4.70 20.40
C PRO A 230 -6.55 6.11 19.84
N HIS A 231 -5.80 6.34 18.75
CA HIS A 231 -5.57 7.64 18.15
C HIS A 231 -6.01 7.70 16.70
N ALA A 232 -7.20 7.15 16.40
CA ALA A 232 -7.70 7.10 15.04
C ALA A 232 -8.89 8.00 14.77
N LYS A 233 -9.00 8.41 13.49
CA LYS A 233 -10.15 9.09 12.92
C LYS A 233 -10.65 8.31 11.71
N ALA A 234 -11.97 8.20 11.55
CA ALA A 234 -12.58 7.66 10.34
C ALA A 234 -12.80 8.79 9.32
N LEU A 235 -12.57 8.46 8.05
CA LEU A 235 -12.86 9.31 6.89
C LEU A 235 -13.71 8.54 5.89
N PRO A 236 -15.03 8.61 5.94
CA PRO A 236 -15.88 8.05 4.89
C PRO A 236 -15.71 8.84 3.59
N ILE A 237 -15.53 8.14 2.45
CA ILE A 237 -15.41 8.74 1.12
C ILE A 237 -16.75 8.54 0.40
N PRO A 238 -17.60 9.57 0.28
CA PRO A 238 -18.98 9.42 -0.16
C PRO A 238 -19.12 8.85 -1.58
N GLY A 239 -19.94 7.82 -1.74
CA GLY A 239 -20.33 7.27 -3.04
C GLY A 239 -19.22 6.50 -3.77
N ARG A 240 -18.07 6.27 -3.15
CA ARG A 240 -16.93 5.56 -3.76
C ARG A 240 -16.89 4.10 -3.35
N ASP A 241 -16.58 3.25 -4.31
CA ASP A 241 -16.20 1.86 -4.13
C ASP A 241 -14.69 1.73 -3.87
N HIS A 242 -14.23 0.47 -3.75
CA HIS A 242 -12.83 0.16 -3.47
C HIS A 242 -11.83 0.70 -4.51
N MET A 243 -12.19 0.68 -5.79
CA MET A 243 -11.28 1.08 -6.87
C MET A 243 -11.25 2.60 -7.08
N LEU A 244 -12.39 3.26 -6.91
CA LEU A 244 -12.54 4.69 -7.16
C LEU A 244 -12.13 5.57 -5.98
N ALA A 245 -12.14 5.04 -4.77
CA ALA A 245 -11.81 5.81 -3.56
C ALA A 245 -10.35 6.27 -3.53
N VAL A 246 -9.41 5.50 -4.07
CA VAL A 246 -7.96 5.79 -3.97
C VAL A 246 -7.57 7.14 -4.58
N GLY A 247 -8.24 7.58 -5.65
CA GLY A 247 -7.95 8.86 -6.33
C GLY A 247 -8.89 10.00 -5.94
N ASP A 248 -9.85 9.76 -5.04
CA ASP A 248 -10.91 10.73 -4.76
C ASP A 248 -10.40 11.98 -4.05
N LYS A 249 -11.01 13.12 -4.40
CA LYS A 249 -10.65 14.44 -3.83
C LYS A 249 -10.90 14.53 -2.32
N VAL A 250 -11.93 13.84 -1.81
CA VAL A 250 -12.25 13.83 -0.37
C VAL A 250 -11.15 13.07 0.37
N PHE A 251 -10.68 11.93 -0.19
CA PHE A 251 -9.57 11.20 0.39
C PHE A 251 -8.29 12.04 0.41
N LYS A 252 -7.95 12.71 -0.70
CA LYS A 252 -6.76 13.57 -0.77
C LYS A 252 -6.81 14.73 0.24
N ALA A 253 -7.93 15.42 0.32
CA ALA A 253 -8.12 16.53 1.26
C ALA A 253 -8.01 16.06 2.72
N GLY A 254 -8.67 14.95 3.08
CA GLY A 254 -8.62 14.40 4.43
C GLY A 254 -7.23 13.92 4.83
N VAL A 255 -6.46 13.33 3.91
CA VAL A 255 -5.06 12.95 4.16
C VAL A 255 -4.19 14.18 4.40
N LEU A 256 -4.32 15.23 3.60
CA LEU A 256 -3.53 16.46 3.80
C LEU A 256 -3.84 17.13 5.14
N GLU A 257 -5.12 17.21 5.51
CA GLU A 257 -5.54 17.73 6.81
C GLU A 257 -4.98 16.90 7.97
N PHE A 258 -5.07 15.58 7.86
CA PHE A 258 -4.54 14.65 8.87
C PHE A 258 -3.02 14.77 9.02
N LEU A 259 -2.28 14.81 7.92
CA LEU A 259 -0.81 14.97 7.95
C LEU A 259 -0.37 16.32 8.52
N ALA A 260 -1.13 17.40 8.26
CA ALA A 260 -0.85 18.71 8.84
C ALA A 260 -1.09 18.76 10.36
N ALA A 261 -2.08 18.03 10.84
CA ALA A 261 -2.39 17.93 12.27
C ALA A 261 -1.41 17.06 13.07
N ASN A 262 -0.58 16.23 12.39
CA ASN A 262 0.39 15.32 13.01
C ASN A 262 1.85 15.61 12.55
N ALA A 263 2.13 16.81 12.10
CA ALA A 263 3.45 17.23 11.59
C ALA A 263 4.49 17.43 12.69
#